data_4ae687cf8ee68b996af0e10206f7957e
#
_entry.id   4ae687cf8ee68b996af0e10206f7957e
#
_cell.length_a   1.000
_cell.length_b   1.000
_cell.length_c   1.000
_cell.angle_alpha   90.00
_cell.angle_beta   90.00
_cell.angle_gamma   90.00
#
_symmetry.space_group_name_H-M   'P 1'
#
loop_
_entity.id
_entity.type
_entity.pdbx_description
1 polymer ?
#
loop_
_entity_poly.entity_id
_entity_poly.type
_entity_poly.pdbx_seq_one_letter_code
_entity_poly.pdbx_strand_id
1 'polypeptide(L)'
;MNLQINIARTIFAFTALIWVTSCELQEANENPNAVGEVNVNVLLPATQANMTWAIGDFASQSASSFVQYMTGTLNVQFNISTYGYLPANFQTTWNNHYYAGAMTDLKTIINLSSEPGGSAHYRGVAKIQMAILLGYLVDLWGDVPFSQALDLDGFPQPSYDSGAELYEQVFRMLNEGIADLSGESTFSPAQNDLVFPAANETAWRTNSRPRWIKSANAFKARFHNHLSKVDPSGSAQQALQAIQDGTFVNNAEEMKVSFGNTPDAAGPWFGYLLGSFGQNNISVTQEFIDLLEDRVEVGTDDPRLEFYVSRNSNGEYVGTPNGGTTVTNRSVLGPYVNSAQAPTNIITHAEVKFIEAEANFRLGQFDAAATSFNDAVKASILQVTGAANASYEAQFASETGTTMQVDGLEKIFTEKYIAMFLQTEAWADWRRSIPAGAPATTSGIPNLLPAPGNSTDDAFPRRFLYPPSELDNNSANIPETSLLAKVFWDL
;
A
#
# COMPACT_ATOMS: atom_id res chain seq x y z
N MET A 1 -15.82 27.24 79.85
CA MET A 1 -14.84 26.21 79.37
C MET A 1 -15.50 25.03 78.67
N ASN A 2 -16.65 24.53 79.13
CA ASN A 2 -17.29 23.34 78.50
C ASN A 2 -17.96 23.60 77.14
N LEU A 3 -18.36 24.84 76.83
CA LEU A 3 -19.01 25.16 75.55
C LEU A 3 -18.01 25.22 74.37
N GLN A 4 -16.80 25.70 74.63
CA GLN A 4 -15.75 25.76 73.60
C GLN A 4 -15.18 24.37 73.23
N ILE A 5 -15.13 23.46 74.21
CA ILE A 5 -14.66 22.06 74.01
C ILE A 5 -15.68 21.29 73.16
N ASN A 6 -16.96 21.53 73.35
CA ASN A 6 -18.00 20.84 72.55
C ASN A 6 -18.04 21.36 71.10
N ILE A 7 -17.84 22.65 70.87
CA ILE A 7 -17.77 23.23 69.50
C ILE A 7 -16.54 22.67 68.75
N ALA A 8 -15.36 22.58 69.39
CA ALA A 8 -14.17 22.03 68.78
C ALA A 8 -14.30 20.52 68.44
N ARG A 9 -14.97 19.75 69.29
CA ARG A 9 -15.28 18.30 69.04
C ARG A 9 -16.29 18.11 67.88
N THR A 10 -17.30 18.98 67.79
CA THR A 10 -18.29 18.95 66.69
C THR A 10 -17.67 19.33 65.36
N ILE A 11 -16.78 20.35 65.34
CA ILE A 11 -16.04 20.75 64.11
C ILE A 11 -15.09 19.65 63.70
N PHE A 12 -14.38 19.03 64.63
CA PHE A 12 -13.45 17.90 64.31
C PHE A 12 -14.20 16.68 63.81
N ALA A 13 -15.38 16.35 64.35
CA ALA A 13 -16.22 15.26 63.85
C ALA A 13 -16.78 15.56 62.44
N PHE A 14 -17.14 16.79 62.14
CA PHE A 14 -17.60 17.21 60.80
C PHE A 14 -16.49 17.20 59.75
N THR A 15 -15.27 17.63 60.13
CA THR A 15 -14.11 17.61 59.25
C THR A 15 -13.66 16.17 58.97
N ALA A 16 -13.72 15.27 59.95
CA ALA A 16 -13.41 13.84 59.78
C ALA A 16 -14.45 13.12 58.87
N LEU A 17 -15.70 13.51 58.89
CA LEU A 17 -16.76 12.94 58.04
C LEU A 17 -16.59 13.35 56.57
N ILE A 18 -16.03 14.54 56.28
CA ILE A 18 -15.74 15.01 54.90
C ILE A 18 -14.57 14.24 54.27
N TRP A 19 -13.63 13.69 55.07
CA TRP A 19 -12.50 12.92 54.58
C TRP A 19 -12.84 11.46 54.23
N VAL A 20 -13.95 10.94 54.69
CA VAL A 20 -14.34 9.53 54.42
C VAL A 20 -15.19 9.43 53.15
N THR A 21 -15.76 10.49 52.62
CA THR A 21 -16.56 10.50 51.40
C THR A 21 -15.73 10.81 50.12
N SER A 22 -14.41 11.02 50.25
CA SER A 22 -13.55 11.35 49.15
C SER A 22 -12.98 10.13 48.43
N CYS A 23 -13.28 8.91 48.85
CA CYS A 23 -12.74 7.67 48.26
C CYS A 23 -13.56 7.06 47.12
N GLU A 24 -14.74 7.61 46.78
CA GLU A 24 -15.56 7.07 45.68
C GLU A 24 -15.44 7.86 44.34
N LEU A 25 -14.53 8.81 44.25
CA LEU A 25 -14.31 9.59 43.03
C LEU A 25 -13.53 8.83 41.93
N GLN A 26 -13.01 7.65 42.23
CA GLN A 26 -12.35 6.84 41.20
C GLN A 26 -13.35 6.16 40.25
N GLU A 27 -14.50 5.71 40.75
CA GLU A 27 -15.57 5.16 39.89
C GLU A 27 -16.34 6.23 39.10
N ALA A 28 -16.41 7.47 39.61
CA ALA A 28 -17.07 8.56 38.90
C ALA A 28 -16.24 9.14 37.72
N ASN A 29 -14.99 8.77 37.62
CA ASN A 29 -14.07 9.19 36.55
C ASN A 29 -13.84 8.11 35.48
N GLU A 30 -14.49 6.96 35.58
CA GLU A 30 -14.54 6.02 34.48
C GLU A 30 -15.43 6.63 33.40
N ASN A 31 -14.81 6.92 32.25
CA ASN A 31 -15.55 7.40 31.07
C ASN A 31 -16.59 6.32 30.72
N PRO A 32 -17.92 6.59 30.86
CA PRO A 32 -18.95 5.60 30.54
C PRO A 32 -18.98 5.19 29.07
N ASN A 33 -18.24 5.92 28.23
CA ASN A 33 -17.99 5.61 26.83
C ASN A 33 -16.58 5.00 26.61
N ALA A 34 -15.80 4.75 27.66
CA ALA A 34 -14.61 3.96 27.52
C ALA A 34 -15.06 2.55 27.11
N VAL A 35 -14.63 2.13 25.93
CA VAL A 35 -14.88 0.76 25.45
C VAL A 35 -14.27 -0.16 26.48
N GLY A 36 -15.08 -0.89 27.21
CA GLY A 36 -14.63 -1.85 28.21
C GLY A 36 -13.70 -2.88 27.66
N GLU A 37 -13.59 -3.90 27.35
CA GLU A 37 -12.62 -4.76 26.72
C GLU A 37 -12.61 -4.56 25.20
N VAL A 38 -11.45 -4.16 24.64
CA VAL A 38 -11.24 -4.08 23.19
C VAL A 38 -11.21 -5.51 22.63
N ASN A 39 -12.10 -5.79 21.66
CA ASN A 39 -12.22 -7.12 21.06
C ASN A 39 -11.55 -7.15 19.67
N VAL A 40 -10.74 -8.18 19.42
CA VAL A 40 -10.08 -8.39 18.11
C VAL A 40 -11.06 -8.43 16.93
N ASN A 41 -12.31 -8.83 17.18
CA ASN A 41 -13.37 -8.86 16.17
C ASN A 41 -13.76 -7.46 15.64
N VAL A 42 -13.59 -6.43 16.45
CA VAL A 42 -13.88 -5.03 16.08
C VAL A 42 -12.64 -4.37 15.46
N LEU A 43 -11.46 -4.70 15.97
CA LEU A 43 -10.20 -4.11 15.49
C LEU A 43 -9.84 -4.58 14.08
N LEU A 44 -10.00 -5.87 13.78
CA LEU A 44 -9.53 -6.41 12.50
C LEU A 44 -10.14 -5.72 11.27
N PRO A 45 -11.47 -5.55 11.15
CA PRO A 45 -12.03 -4.81 10.01
C PRO A 45 -11.52 -3.35 9.92
N ALA A 46 -11.33 -2.68 11.06
CA ALA A 46 -10.80 -1.32 11.09
C ALA A 46 -9.35 -1.25 10.57
N THR A 47 -8.48 -2.20 10.98
CA THR A 47 -7.10 -2.25 10.48
C THR A 47 -7.04 -2.55 8.99
N GLN A 48 -7.92 -3.38 8.46
CA GLN A 48 -8.01 -3.71 7.03
C GLN A 48 -8.49 -2.52 6.19
N ALA A 49 -9.48 -1.78 6.69
CA ALA A 49 -9.91 -0.54 6.06
C ALA A 49 -8.76 0.49 6.04
N ASN A 50 -8.10 0.74 7.18
CA ASN A 50 -6.98 1.67 7.27
C ASN A 50 -5.78 1.26 6.39
N MET A 51 -5.45 -0.04 6.32
CA MET A 51 -4.44 -0.55 5.39
C MET A 51 -4.78 -0.19 3.94
N THR A 52 -6.04 -0.32 3.57
CA THR A 52 -6.49 -0.01 2.21
C THR A 52 -6.34 1.48 1.89
N TRP A 53 -6.66 2.36 2.85
CA TRP A 53 -6.44 3.79 2.72
C TRP A 53 -4.95 4.16 2.73
N ALA A 54 -4.14 3.50 3.55
CA ALA A 54 -2.68 3.71 3.57
C ALA A 54 -2.04 3.46 2.21
N ILE A 55 -2.48 2.41 1.51
CA ILE A 55 -1.91 1.96 0.23
C ILE A 55 -2.58 2.67 -0.96
N GLY A 56 -3.90 2.88 -0.90
CA GLY A 56 -4.73 3.26 -2.05
C GLY A 56 -5.11 4.73 -2.15
N ASP A 57 -4.85 5.56 -1.13
CA ASP A 57 -5.19 6.98 -1.11
C ASP A 57 -4.01 7.85 -1.57
N PHE A 58 -3.62 8.83 -0.79
CA PHE A 58 -2.63 9.85 -1.17
C PHE A 58 -1.26 9.26 -1.54
N ALA A 59 -0.85 8.14 -0.95
CA ALA A 59 0.36 7.42 -1.34
C ALA A 59 0.26 6.93 -2.80
N SER A 60 -0.87 6.34 -3.18
CA SER A 60 -1.14 5.89 -4.55
C SER A 60 -1.24 7.06 -5.53
N GLN A 61 -1.91 8.15 -5.14
CA GLN A 61 -2.02 9.37 -5.96
C GLN A 61 -0.64 9.98 -6.24
N SER A 62 0.21 10.09 -5.21
CA SER A 62 1.57 10.62 -5.34
C SER A 62 2.45 9.72 -6.20
N ALA A 63 2.47 8.42 -5.93
CA ALA A 63 3.20 7.44 -6.73
C ALA A 63 2.75 7.47 -8.19
N SER A 64 1.45 7.53 -8.44
CA SER A 64 0.86 7.61 -9.79
C SER A 64 1.27 8.87 -10.55
N SER A 65 1.45 9.99 -9.84
CA SER A 65 1.99 11.22 -10.44
C SER A 65 3.49 11.09 -10.78
N PHE A 66 4.27 10.42 -9.92
CA PHE A 66 5.72 10.24 -10.17
C PHE A 66 6.00 9.32 -11.35
N VAL A 67 5.18 8.28 -11.52
CA VAL A 67 5.27 7.40 -12.70
C VAL A 67 4.36 7.83 -13.85
N GLN A 68 3.78 9.03 -13.77
CA GLN A 68 3.06 9.69 -14.87
C GLN A 68 1.85 8.92 -15.42
N TYR A 69 1.14 8.14 -14.61
CA TYR A 69 -0.21 7.70 -14.98
C TYR A 69 -1.18 8.87 -15.01
N MET A 70 -0.97 9.81 -14.11
CA MET A 70 -1.74 11.03 -14.01
C MET A 70 -0.82 12.22 -13.74
N THR A 71 -1.29 13.41 -14.06
CA THR A 71 -0.68 14.68 -13.66
C THR A 71 -1.67 15.51 -12.86
N GLY A 72 -1.17 16.26 -11.89
CA GLY A 72 -1.95 17.27 -11.20
C GLY A 72 -2.10 18.51 -12.07
N THR A 73 -3.32 19.04 -12.13
CA THR A 73 -3.64 20.23 -12.92
C THR A 73 -3.85 21.47 -12.07
N LEU A 74 -4.14 21.30 -10.78
CA LEU A 74 -4.42 22.35 -9.80
C LEU A 74 -3.95 21.95 -8.39
N ASN A 75 -3.72 22.94 -7.55
CA ASN A 75 -3.50 22.81 -6.10
C ASN A 75 -2.33 21.89 -5.73
N VAL A 76 -2.49 21.10 -4.67
CA VAL A 76 -1.48 20.16 -4.16
C VAL A 76 -1.06 19.14 -5.23
N GLN A 77 -1.99 18.67 -6.03
CA GLN A 77 -1.70 17.66 -7.07
C GLN A 77 -0.78 18.22 -8.16
N PHE A 78 -0.95 19.49 -8.55
CA PHE A 78 -0.02 20.16 -9.47
C PHE A 78 1.39 20.25 -8.86
N ASN A 79 1.50 20.63 -7.60
CA ASN A 79 2.79 20.68 -6.92
C ASN A 79 3.48 19.29 -6.88
N ILE A 80 2.71 18.23 -6.62
CA ILE A 80 3.24 16.85 -6.63
C ILE A 80 3.77 16.49 -8.02
N SER A 81 3.01 16.76 -9.09
CA SER A 81 3.40 16.46 -10.46
C SER A 81 4.65 17.24 -10.91
N THR A 82 4.89 18.40 -10.33
CA THR A 82 6.09 19.21 -10.55
C THR A 82 7.15 19.05 -9.45
N TYR A 83 7.05 18.00 -8.63
CA TYR A 83 7.98 17.62 -7.57
C TYR A 83 8.12 18.67 -6.44
N GLY A 84 7.17 19.60 -6.32
CA GLY A 84 7.18 20.71 -5.34
C GLY A 84 6.35 20.43 -4.08
N TYR A 85 6.26 19.18 -3.62
CA TYR A 85 5.47 18.85 -2.45
C TYR A 85 6.20 19.08 -1.12
N LEU A 86 5.41 19.22 -0.06
CA LEU A 86 5.85 19.57 1.28
C LEU A 86 5.66 18.41 2.26
N PRO A 87 6.42 18.38 3.37
CA PRO A 87 6.22 17.40 4.46
C PRO A 87 4.76 17.26 4.91
N ALA A 88 4.01 18.36 4.98
CA ALA A 88 2.62 18.37 5.40
C ALA A 88 1.67 17.55 4.51
N ASN A 89 2.04 17.30 3.26
CA ASN A 89 1.21 16.53 2.34
C ASN A 89 1.04 15.06 2.79
N PHE A 90 2.01 14.51 3.51
CA PHE A 90 1.99 13.12 3.96
C PHE A 90 1.54 12.93 5.41
N GLN A 91 1.17 14.00 6.11
CA GLN A 91 0.79 13.98 7.53
C GLN A 91 -0.35 12.99 7.82
N THR A 92 -1.43 13.06 7.04
CA THR A 92 -2.60 12.18 7.22
C THR A 92 -2.25 10.72 6.93
N THR A 93 -1.54 10.46 5.84
CA THR A 93 -1.11 9.09 5.47
C THR A 93 -0.26 8.49 6.57
N TRP A 94 0.78 9.19 7.02
CA TRP A 94 1.67 8.73 8.08
C TRP A 94 0.94 8.49 9.40
N ASN A 95 0.26 9.50 9.92
CA ASN A 95 -0.34 9.42 11.25
C ASN A 95 -1.62 8.57 11.26
N ASN A 96 -2.59 8.92 10.39
CA ASN A 96 -3.94 8.39 10.51
C ASN A 96 -4.10 7.01 9.87
N HIS A 97 -3.38 6.74 8.76
CA HIS A 97 -3.55 5.46 8.09
C HIS A 97 -2.52 4.42 8.54
N TYR A 98 -1.26 4.81 8.73
CA TYR A 98 -0.23 3.88 9.19
C TYR A 98 -0.21 3.75 10.71
N TYR A 99 0.35 4.72 11.44
CA TYR A 99 0.68 4.53 12.86
C TYR A 99 -0.55 4.45 13.75
N ALA A 100 -1.35 5.51 13.87
CA ALA A 100 -2.51 5.52 14.75
C ALA A 100 -3.69 4.70 14.22
N GLY A 101 -3.84 4.61 12.88
CA GLY A 101 -4.99 3.94 12.27
C GLY A 101 -4.88 2.43 12.21
N ALA A 102 -3.76 1.90 11.70
CA ALA A 102 -3.63 0.47 11.48
C ALA A 102 -2.64 -0.20 12.44
N MET A 103 -1.40 0.33 12.54
CA MET A 103 -0.31 -0.39 13.22
C MET A 103 -0.52 -0.52 14.74
N THR A 104 -1.08 0.51 15.39
CA THR A 104 -1.41 0.46 16.83
C THR A 104 -2.46 -0.61 17.13
N ASP A 105 -3.51 -0.67 16.31
CA ASP A 105 -4.56 -1.68 16.47
C ASP A 105 -4.06 -3.08 16.11
N LEU A 106 -3.20 -3.23 15.10
CA LEU A 106 -2.57 -4.51 14.76
C LEU A 106 -1.68 -5.01 15.91
N LYS A 107 -0.90 -4.13 16.55
CA LYS A 107 -0.14 -4.49 17.75
C LYS A 107 -1.06 -4.98 18.86
N THR A 108 -2.19 -4.30 19.07
CA THR A 108 -3.20 -4.70 20.04
C THR A 108 -3.79 -6.08 19.72
N ILE A 109 -4.15 -6.35 18.45
CA ILE A 109 -4.63 -7.68 18.03
C ILE A 109 -3.57 -8.75 18.31
N ILE A 110 -2.31 -8.51 17.96
CA ILE A 110 -1.20 -9.45 18.18
C ILE A 110 -1.06 -9.75 19.67
N ASN A 111 -1.08 -8.74 20.54
CA ASN A 111 -0.96 -8.89 21.98
C ASN A 111 -2.13 -9.70 22.56
N LEU A 112 -3.37 -9.28 22.32
CA LEU A 112 -4.58 -9.97 22.81
C LEU A 112 -4.68 -11.41 22.29
N SER A 113 -4.25 -11.64 21.03
CA SER A 113 -4.25 -12.98 20.43
C SER A 113 -3.09 -13.87 20.91
N SER A 114 -2.15 -13.32 21.65
CA SER A 114 -1.02 -14.07 22.26
C SER A 114 -1.31 -14.50 23.68
N GLU A 115 -2.35 -13.97 24.32
CA GLU A 115 -2.79 -14.34 25.66
C GLU A 115 -3.43 -15.75 25.68
N PRO A 116 -3.50 -16.42 26.84
CA PRO A 116 -4.18 -17.71 26.98
C PRO A 116 -5.63 -17.65 26.46
N GLY A 117 -5.97 -18.52 25.51
CA GLY A 117 -7.28 -18.53 24.85
C GLY A 117 -7.38 -17.60 23.63
N GLY A 118 -6.36 -16.84 23.33
CA GLY A 118 -6.28 -16.00 22.14
C GLY A 118 -6.30 -16.80 20.82
N SER A 119 -6.48 -16.10 19.70
CA SER A 119 -6.62 -16.71 18.38
C SER A 119 -5.33 -16.62 17.56
N ALA A 120 -4.71 -17.77 17.28
CA ALA A 120 -3.56 -17.82 16.37
C ALA A 120 -3.91 -17.29 14.97
N HIS A 121 -5.15 -17.49 14.49
CA HIS A 121 -5.57 -17.00 13.18
C HIS A 121 -5.68 -15.48 13.12
N TYR A 122 -6.23 -14.80 14.14
CA TYR A 122 -6.21 -13.33 14.21
C TYR A 122 -4.79 -12.80 14.33
N ARG A 123 -3.94 -13.44 15.13
CA ARG A 123 -2.53 -13.06 15.27
C ARG A 123 -1.78 -13.19 13.94
N GLY A 124 -1.99 -14.27 13.21
CA GLY A 124 -1.38 -14.50 11.90
C GLY A 124 -1.79 -13.46 10.87
N VAL A 125 -3.08 -13.15 10.76
CA VAL A 125 -3.59 -12.10 9.89
C VAL A 125 -3.01 -10.74 10.25
N ALA A 126 -2.97 -10.40 11.56
CA ALA A 126 -2.44 -9.12 12.02
C ALA A 126 -0.94 -8.98 11.76
N LYS A 127 -0.13 -10.04 11.94
CA LYS A 127 1.30 -10.03 11.61
C LYS A 127 1.53 -9.83 10.12
N ILE A 128 0.75 -10.47 9.25
CA ILE A 128 0.86 -10.30 7.80
C ILE A 128 0.51 -8.85 7.41
N GLN A 129 -0.57 -8.28 7.94
CA GLN A 129 -0.92 -6.89 7.68
C GLN A 129 0.16 -5.91 8.18
N MET A 130 0.70 -6.14 9.40
CA MET A 130 1.78 -5.33 9.95
C MET A 130 3.02 -5.37 9.05
N ALA A 131 3.38 -6.55 8.54
CA ALA A 131 4.51 -6.71 7.62
C ALA A 131 4.27 -5.98 6.30
N ILE A 132 3.06 -6.04 5.74
CA ILE A 132 2.69 -5.32 4.52
C ILE A 132 2.85 -3.81 4.72
N LEU A 133 2.26 -3.27 5.78
CA LEU A 133 2.33 -1.83 6.08
C LEU A 133 3.76 -1.37 6.32
N LEU A 134 4.54 -2.14 7.08
CA LEU A 134 5.94 -1.81 7.35
C LEU A 134 6.78 -1.82 6.06
N GLY A 135 6.58 -2.80 5.18
CA GLY A 135 7.25 -2.83 3.87
C GLY A 135 6.94 -1.60 3.04
N TYR A 136 5.67 -1.20 2.93
CA TYR A 136 5.29 0.04 2.23
C TYR A 136 5.88 1.29 2.91
N LEU A 137 5.93 1.36 4.24
CA LEU A 137 6.59 2.49 4.93
C LEU A 137 8.05 2.62 4.53
N VAL A 138 8.78 1.50 4.51
CA VAL A 138 10.18 1.49 4.09
C VAL A 138 10.33 1.86 2.62
N ASP A 139 9.47 1.36 1.75
CA ASP A 139 9.51 1.66 0.31
C ASP A 139 9.23 3.13 -0.01
N LEU A 140 8.41 3.78 0.82
CA LEU A 140 7.99 5.16 0.61
C LEU A 140 8.86 6.17 1.37
N TRP A 141 9.28 5.88 2.61
CA TRP A 141 10.04 6.81 3.47
C TRP A 141 11.47 6.36 3.78
N GLY A 142 11.83 5.11 3.55
CA GLY A 142 13.14 4.56 3.93
C GLY A 142 13.19 4.15 5.40
N ASP A 143 14.08 4.73 6.18
CA ASP A 143 14.16 4.48 7.62
C ASP A 143 12.94 5.05 8.33
N VAL A 144 12.34 4.28 9.25
CA VAL A 144 11.12 4.68 9.96
C VAL A 144 11.14 4.16 11.41
N PRO A 145 10.45 4.81 12.36
CA PRO A 145 10.31 4.27 13.71
C PRO A 145 9.46 3.00 13.71
N PHE A 146 9.96 1.91 14.29
CA PHE A 146 9.20 0.68 14.46
C PHE A 146 9.48 -0.06 15.76
N SER A 147 10.74 -0.35 16.08
CA SER A 147 11.12 -1.14 17.27
C SER A 147 10.65 -0.50 18.58
N GLN A 148 10.70 0.82 18.66
CA GLN A 148 10.26 1.63 19.79
C GLN A 148 8.92 2.32 19.56
N ALA A 149 8.46 2.39 18.31
CA ALA A 149 7.17 2.97 17.99
C ALA A 149 6.01 2.12 18.59
N LEU A 150 4.83 2.69 18.69
CA LEU A 150 3.65 2.04 19.28
C LEU A 150 3.78 1.70 20.77
N ASP A 151 4.75 2.30 21.45
CA ASP A 151 4.94 2.27 22.91
C ASP A 151 5.30 3.70 23.39
N LEU A 152 4.30 4.58 23.36
CA LEU A 152 4.49 5.99 23.67
C LEU A 152 4.82 6.25 25.15
N ASP A 153 4.45 5.35 26.05
CA ASP A 153 4.78 5.47 27.47
C ASP A 153 6.24 5.17 27.73
N GLY A 154 6.80 4.18 27.00
CA GLY A 154 8.21 3.82 27.09
C GLY A 154 9.12 4.72 26.24
N PHE A 155 8.65 5.10 25.04
CA PHE A 155 9.43 5.80 24.03
C PHE A 155 8.63 6.94 23.37
N PRO A 156 8.50 8.10 24.05
CA PRO A 156 7.75 9.24 23.48
C PRO A 156 8.43 9.86 22.25
N GLN A 157 9.72 9.61 22.06
CA GLN A 157 10.51 9.99 20.89
C GLN A 157 11.26 8.76 20.37
N PRO A 158 10.59 7.88 19.61
CA PRO A 158 11.18 6.62 19.17
C PRO A 158 12.34 6.84 18.20
N SER A 159 13.35 5.97 18.29
CA SER A 159 14.45 5.92 17.32
C SER A 159 13.92 5.44 15.95
N TYR A 160 14.64 5.83 14.90
CA TYR A 160 14.43 5.33 13.55
C TYR A 160 15.24 4.05 13.35
N ASP A 161 14.58 3.02 12.89
CA ASP A 161 15.21 1.76 12.49
C ASP A 161 15.59 1.85 11.00
N SER A 162 16.69 1.22 10.61
CA SER A 162 17.14 1.25 9.22
C SER A 162 16.22 0.42 8.31
N GLY A 163 16.02 0.88 7.07
CA GLY A 163 15.19 0.16 6.11
C GLY A 163 15.62 -1.29 5.89
N ALA A 164 16.92 -1.59 5.95
CA ALA A 164 17.43 -2.95 5.81
C ALA A 164 17.01 -3.86 6.99
N GLU A 165 17.18 -3.39 8.24
CA GLU A 165 16.73 -4.14 9.42
C GLU A 165 15.21 -4.30 9.44
N LEU A 166 14.47 -3.29 8.97
CA LEU A 166 13.02 -3.36 8.86
C LEU A 166 12.55 -4.38 7.83
N TYR A 167 13.28 -4.56 6.73
CA TYR A 167 12.97 -5.63 5.76
C TYR A 167 13.19 -7.03 6.35
N GLU A 168 14.22 -7.22 7.18
CA GLU A 168 14.37 -8.47 7.94
C GLU A 168 13.17 -8.71 8.87
N GLN A 169 12.69 -7.65 9.52
CA GLN A 169 11.49 -7.72 10.36
C GLN A 169 10.24 -8.04 9.53
N VAL A 170 10.08 -7.46 8.33
CA VAL A 170 8.99 -7.76 7.40
C VAL A 170 8.96 -9.25 7.08
N PHE A 171 10.09 -9.82 6.63
CA PHE A 171 10.17 -11.26 6.31
C PHE A 171 9.89 -12.14 7.53
N ARG A 172 10.39 -11.75 8.70
CA ARG A 172 10.12 -12.48 9.95
C ARG A 172 8.63 -12.50 10.26
N MET A 173 7.95 -11.36 10.23
CA MET A 173 6.51 -11.26 10.51
C MET A 173 5.66 -12.02 9.48
N LEU A 174 6.03 -12.00 8.19
CA LEU A 174 5.36 -12.81 7.17
C LEU A 174 5.47 -14.29 7.46
N ASN A 175 6.67 -14.78 7.82
CA ASN A 175 6.88 -16.18 8.16
C ASN A 175 6.15 -16.60 9.45
N GLU A 176 6.17 -15.75 10.49
CA GLU A 176 5.43 -15.98 11.72
C GLU A 176 3.92 -15.97 11.48
N GLY A 177 3.42 -15.06 10.64
CA GLY A 177 2.02 -15.02 10.25
C GLY A 177 1.57 -16.28 9.51
N ILE A 178 2.38 -16.80 8.59
CA ILE A 178 2.14 -18.09 7.92
C ILE A 178 2.13 -19.23 8.94
N ALA A 179 3.05 -19.26 9.89
CA ALA A 179 3.11 -20.29 10.93
C ALA A 179 1.87 -20.26 11.82
N ASP A 180 1.44 -19.08 12.27
CA ASP A 180 0.21 -18.90 13.06
C ASP A 180 -1.04 -19.36 12.30
N LEU A 181 -1.13 -19.05 11.01
CA LEU A 181 -2.24 -19.48 10.15
C LEU A 181 -2.22 -20.98 9.85
N SER A 182 -1.05 -21.60 9.82
CA SER A 182 -0.91 -23.03 9.55
C SER A 182 -1.26 -23.91 10.76
N GLY A 183 -1.26 -23.32 11.97
CA GLY A 183 -1.56 -23.98 13.21
C GLY A 183 -3.06 -24.07 13.52
N GLU A 184 -3.36 -24.70 14.67
CA GLU A 184 -4.71 -24.71 15.24
C GLU A 184 -5.02 -23.36 15.92
N SER A 185 -6.29 -22.97 15.93
CA SER A 185 -6.73 -21.73 16.55
C SER A 185 -8.07 -21.94 17.28
N THR A 186 -8.24 -21.27 18.41
CA THR A 186 -9.46 -21.28 19.22
C THR A 186 -10.67 -20.78 18.43
N PHE A 187 -10.51 -19.68 17.68
CA PHE A 187 -11.53 -19.11 16.80
C PHE A 187 -10.86 -18.43 15.59
N SER A 188 -11.66 -17.93 14.64
CA SER A 188 -11.17 -17.39 13.38
C SER A 188 -11.98 -16.15 12.96
N PRO A 189 -11.44 -15.25 12.10
CA PRO A 189 -12.07 -13.98 11.73
C PRO A 189 -13.47 -14.09 11.10
N ALA A 190 -13.70 -15.04 10.20
CA ALA A 190 -14.97 -15.25 9.49
C ALA A 190 -15.46 -13.97 8.77
N GLN A 191 -16.61 -13.41 9.19
CA GLN A 191 -17.19 -12.20 8.59
C GLN A 191 -16.43 -10.90 8.94
N ASN A 192 -15.56 -10.95 9.96
CA ASN A 192 -14.75 -9.80 10.37
C ASN A 192 -13.52 -9.60 9.49
N ASP A 193 -13.26 -10.49 8.55
CA ASP A 193 -12.22 -10.35 7.54
C ASP A 193 -12.79 -9.65 6.29
N LEU A 194 -12.42 -8.39 6.07
CA LEU A 194 -12.86 -7.62 4.91
C LEU A 194 -12.09 -7.98 3.64
N VAL A 195 -10.89 -8.54 3.78
CA VAL A 195 -10.04 -8.93 2.65
C VAL A 195 -10.54 -10.25 2.06
N PHE A 196 -10.74 -11.24 2.91
CA PHE A 196 -11.24 -12.57 2.52
C PHE A 196 -12.42 -12.99 3.40
N PRO A 197 -13.58 -12.32 3.28
CA PRO A 197 -14.74 -12.61 4.13
C PRO A 197 -15.27 -14.01 3.91
N ALA A 198 -15.80 -14.63 4.98
CA ALA A 198 -16.45 -15.91 4.92
C ALA A 198 -17.69 -15.95 5.81
N ALA A 199 -18.68 -16.78 5.45
CA ALA A 199 -19.95 -16.85 6.18
C ALA A 199 -19.81 -17.31 7.63
N ASN A 200 -18.79 -18.11 7.94
CA ASN A 200 -18.50 -18.63 9.27
C ASN A 200 -17.02 -19.07 9.38
N GLU A 201 -16.60 -19.43 10.59
CA GLU A 201 -15.21 -19.83 10.85
C GLU A 201 -14.76 -21.07 10.07
N THR A 202 -15.62 -22.06 9.87
CA THR A 202 -15.28 -23.25 9.09
C THR A 202 -14.99 -22.89 7.63
N ALA A 203 -15.84 -22.08 7.03
CA ALA A 203 -15.63 -21.58 5.68
C ALA A 203 -14.37 -20.71 5.58
N TRP A 204 -14.10 -19.88 6.59
CA TRP A 204 -12.91 -19.06 6.65
C TRP A 204 -11.63 -19.91 6.70
N ARG A 205 -11.60 -20.90 7.59
CA ARG A 205 -10.47 -21.85 7.72
C ARG A 205 -10.19 -22.62 6.43
N THR A 206 -11.24 -22.94 5.68
CA THR A 206 -11.13 -23.70 4.43
C THR A 206 -10.75 -22.85 3.24
N ASN A 207 -11.32 -21.64 3.11
CA ASN A 207 -11.20 -20.83 1.89
C ASN A 207 -10.34 -19.57 2.05
N SER A 208 -10.48 -18.86 3.18
CA SER A 208 -9.86 -17.55 3.40
C SER A 208 -8.44 -17.67 3.97
N ARG A 209 -8.25 -18.57 4.93
CA ARG A 209 -6.94 -18.84 5.54
C ARG A 209 -5.86 -19.22 4.51
N PRO A 210 -6.10 -20.13 3.55
CA PRO A 210 -5.11 -20.42 2.51
C PRO A 210 -4.79 -19.20 1.64
N ARG A 211 -5.76 -18.32 1.38
CA ARG A 211 -5.54 -17.09 0.61
C ARG A 211 -4.65 -16.11 1.36
N TRP A 212 -4.77 -15.99 2.68
CA TRP A 212 -3.86 -15.21 3.51
C TRP A 212 -2.43 -15.74 3.45
N ILE A 213 -2.24 -17.06 3.49
CA ILE A 213 -0.91 -17.69 3.36
C ILE A 213 -0.33 -17.40 1.97
N LYS A 214 -1.13 -17.55 0.92
CA LYS A 214 -0.73 -17.20 -0.46
C LYS A 214 -0.36 -15.71 -0.60
N SER A 215 -1.12 -14.82 0.04
CA SER A 215 -0.84 -13.39 0.06
C SER A 215 0.50 -13.10 0.76
N ALA A 216 0.76 -13.73 1.89
CA ALA A 216 2.03 -13.57 2.59
C ALA A 216 3.22 -14.03 1.73
N ASN A 217 3.12 -15.15 1.02
CA ASN A 217 4.14 -15.60 0.09
C ASN A 217 4.28 -14.66 -1.13
N ALA A 218 3.18 -14.11 -1.64
CA ALA A 218 3.21 -13.12 -2.70
C ALA A 218 3.95 -11.84 -2.26
N PHE A 219 3.72 -11.36 -1.04
CA PHE A 219 4.47 -10.25 -0.46
C PHE A 219 5.94 -10.59 -0.19
N LYS A 220 6.27 -11.81 0.23
CA LYS A 220 7.67 -12.25 0.30
C LYS A 220 8.33 -12.15 -1.08
N ALA A 221 7.66 -12.62 -2.14
CA ALA A 221 8.17 -12.51 -3.50
C ALA A 221 8.38 -11.05 -3.93
N ARG A 222 7.42 -10.15 -3.67
CA ARG A 222 7.54 -8.70 -3.93
C ARG A 222 8.74 -8.10 -3.22
N PHE A 223 8.83 -8.25 -1.91
CA PHE A 223 9.90 -7.62 -1.12
C PHE A 223 11.28 -8.21 -1.41
N HIS A 224 11.39 -9.50 -1.74
CA HIS A 224 12.64 -10.04 -2.28
C HIS A 224 12.96 -9.43 -3.65
N ASN A 225 11.97 -9.23 -4.53
CA ASN A 225 12.19 -8.59 -5.82
C ASN A 225 12.65 -7.13 -5.70
N HIS A 226 12.23 -6.40 -4.63
CA HIS A 226 12.75 -5.05 -4.34
C HIS A 226 14.27 -5.04 -4.11
N LEU A 227 14.83 -6.12 -3.61
CA LEU A 227 16.27 -6.26 -3.35
C LEU A 227 17.10 -6.57 -4.61
N SER A 228 16.50 -6.51 -5.80
CA SER A 228 17.14 -6.89 -7.07
C SER A 228 18.38 -6.07 -7.44
N LYS A 229 18.56 -4.86 -6.89
CA LYS A 229 19.79 -4.06 -7.05
C LYS A 229 20.83 -4.39 -5.97
N VAL A 230 20.40 -4.82 -4.78
CA VAL A 230 21.27 -5.16 -3.64
C VAL A 230 21.92 -6.51 -3.85
N ASP A 231 21.13 -7.51 -4.22
CA ASP A 231 21.56 -8.87 -4.53
C ASP A 231 20.76 -9.44 -5.70
N PRO A 232 21.16 -9.18 -6.95
CA PRO A 232 20.39 -9.57 -8.13
C PRO A 232 20.05 -11.06 -8.23
N SER A 233 21.00 -11.95 -7.89
CA SER A 233 20.79 -13.39 -7.98
C SER A 233 20.08 -13.96 -6.76
N GLY A 234 20.51 -13.58 -5.55
CA GLY A 234 19.90 -14.09 -4.32
C GLY A 234 18.46 -13.62 -4.16
N SER A 235 18.18 -12.34 -4.47
CA SER A 235 16.81 -11.81 -4.45
C SER A 235 15.88 -12.54 -5.43
N ALA A 236 16.35 -12.82 -6.65
CA ALA A 236 15.60 -13.57 -7.64
C ALA A 236 15.32 -15.01 -7.17
N GLN A 237 16.31 -15.69 -6.59
CA GLN A 237 16.13 -17.06 -6.03
C GLN A 237 15.11 -17.06 -4.89
N GLN A 238 15.19 -16.08 -3.97
CA GLN A 238 14.26 -15.98 -2.85
C GLN A 238 12.83 -15.61 -3.29
N ALA A 239 12.69 -14.75 -4.31
CA ALA A 239 11.39 -14.44 -4.89
C ALA A 239 10.74 -15.70 -5.52
N LEU A 240 11.50 -16.48 -6.31
CA LEU A 240 11.01 -17.73 -6.87
C LEU A 240 10.69 -18.77 -5.79
N GLN A 241 11.49 -18.85 -4.72
CA GLN A 241 11.19 -19.76 -3.61
C GLN A 241 9.87 -19.38 -2.93
N ALA A 242 9.62 -18.09 -2.68
CA ALA A 242 8.37 -17.63 -2.11
C ALA A 242 7.17 -17.97 -3.03
N ILE A 243 7.34 -17.89 -4.35
CA ILE A 243 6.30 -18.27 -5.31
C ILE A 243 6.07 -19.79 -5.28
N GLN A 244 7.12 -20.60 -5.19
CA GLN A 244 7.04 -22.06 -5.08
C GLN A 244 6.42 -22.53 -3.75
N ASP A 245 6.59 -21.78 -2.68
CA ASP A 245 5.93 -22.02 -1.38
C ASP A 245 4.40 -21.87 -1.48
N GLY A 246 3.89 -21.27 -2.55
CA GLY A 246 2.48 -21.19 -2.92
C GLY A 246 1.94 -19.76 -2.89
N THR A 247 1.69 -19.22 -4.07
CA THR A 247 1.04 -17.93 -4.30
C THR A 247 -0.29 -18.10 -5.03
N PHE A 248 -0.84 -17.01 -5.59
CA PHE A 248 -2.08 -17.05 -6.36
C PHE A 248 -1.93 -17.87 -7.65
N VAL A 249 -2.93 -18.68 -7.97
CA VAL A 249 -2.98 -19.45 -9.21
C VAL A 249 -3.90 -18.84 -10.26
N ASN A 250 -4.69 -17.84 -9.88
CA ASN A 250 -5.57 -17.07 -10.76
C ASN A 250 -6.05 -15.77 -10.08
N ASN A 251 -6.72 -14.90 -10.84
CA ASN A 251 -7.21 -13.59 -10.38
C ASN A 251 -8.30 -13.67 -9.29
N ALA A 252 -8.96 -14.82 -9.08
CA ALA A 252 -9.95 -14.96 -8.02
C ALA A 252 -9.32 -15.09 -6.62
N GLU A 253 -8.03 -15.38 -6.53
CA GLU A 253 -7.31 -15.53 -5.26
C GLU A 253 -6.60 -14.25 -4.80
N GLU A 254 -6.58 -13.21 -5.64
CA GLU A 254 -5.90 -11.93 -5.39
C GLU A 254 -6.27 -11.30 -4.05
N MET A 255 -5.31 -10.59 -3.48
CA MET A 255 -5.56 -9.79 -2.29
C MET A 255 -6.06 -8.40 -2.68
N LYS A 256 -7.32 -8.15 -2.41
CA LYS A 256 -7.99 -6.88 -2.68
C LYS A 256 -9.11 -6.65 -1.68
N VAL A 257 -9.44 -5.38 -1.46
CA VAL A 257 -10.61 -4.99 -0.65
C VAL A 257 -11.68 -4.43 -1.57
N SER A 258 -12.87 -5.02 -1.49
CA SER A 258 -14.05 -4.54 -2.21
C SER A 258 -14.81 -3.53 -1.36
N PHE A 259 -15.40 -2.53 -2.03
CA PHE A 259 -16.13 -1.44 -1.39
C PHE A 259 -17.64 -1.53 -1.68
N GLY A 260 -18.42 -0.75 -0.94
CA GLY A 260 -19.85 -0.63 -1.16
C GLY A 260 -20.18 0.29 -2.34
N ASN A 261 -21.46 0.28 -2.71
CA ASN A 261 -21.98 1.08 -3.83
C ASN A 261 -22.53 2.46 -3.40
N THR A 262 -22.25 2.88 -2.17
CA THR A 262 -22.63 4.22 -1.66
C THR A 262 -21.40 5.08 -1.46
N PRO A 263 -21.51 6.42 -1.54
CA PRO A 263 -20.38 7.32 -1.31
C PRO A 263 -19.65 7.09 0.02
N ASP A 264 -20.40 6.79 1.09
CA ASP A 264 -19.84 6.58 2.44
C ASP A 264 -19.07 5.25 2.58
N ALA A 265 -19.27 4.34 1.63
CA ALA A 265 -18.59 3.05 1.58
C ALA A 265 -17.63 2.95 0.37
N ALA A 266 -17.30 4.08 -0.24
CA ALA A 266 -16.43 4.15 -1.42
C ALA A 266 -14.97 3.84 -1.08
N GLY A 267 -14.26 3.24 -2.02
CA GLY A 267 -12.82 3.05 -1.94
C GLY A 267 -12.04 4.36 -2.11
N PRO A 268 -10.72 4.35 -1.80
CA PRO A 268 -9.90 5.57 -1.78
C PRO A 268 -9.95 6.38 -3.09
N TRP A 269 -9.79 5.74 -4.24
CA TRP A 269 -9.82 6.44 -5.52
C TRP A 269 -11.21 6.99 -5.86
N PHE A 270 -12.26 6.19 -5.74
CA PHE A 270 -13.61 6.67 -6.02
C PHE A 270 -14.04 7.76 -5.03
N GLY A 271 -13.73 7.60 -3.73
CA GLY A 271 -13.98 8.61 -2.72
C GLY A 271 -13.28 9.94 -3.03
N TYR A 272 -12.03 9.91 -3.48
CA TYR A 272 -11.32 11.10 -3.95
C TYR A 272 -12.00 11.74 -5.17
N LEU A 273 -12.43 10.94 -6.15
CA LEU A 273 -13.05 11.43 -7.39
C LEU A 273 -14.47 11.96 -7.18
N LEU A 274 -15.20 11.48 -6.18
CA LEU A 274 -16.52 12.03 -5.81
C LEU A 274 -16.47 13.46 -5.30
N GLY A 275 -15.36 13.86 -4.67
CA GLY A 275 -15.14 15.23 -4.22
C GLY A 275 -15.06 16.19 -5.40
N SER A 276 -15.65 17.40 -5.25
CA SER A 276 -15.59 18.45 -6.29
C SER A 276 -14.15 18.81 -6.69
N PHE A 277 -13.18 18.48 -5.85
CA PHE A 277 -11.77 18.75 -6.08
C PHE A 277 -11.07 17.63 -6.84
N GLY A 278 -11.45 16.35 -6.67
CA GLY A 278 -10.71 15.21 -7.20
C GLY A 278 -10.59 15.23 -8.73
N GLN A 279 -11.70 15.17 -9.42
CA GLN A 279 -11.71 15.14 -10.90
C GLN A 279 -11.15 16.42 -11.54
N ASN A 280 -11.23 17.57 -10.86
CA ASN A 280 -10.74 18.84 -11.40
C ASN A 280 -9.23 19.02 -11.18
N ASN A 281 -8.65 18.40 -10.15
CA ASN A 281 -7.26 18.57 -9.76
C ASN A 281 -6.29 17.63 -10.46
N ILE A 282 -6.77 16.58 -11.10
CA ILE A 282 -5.95 15.59 -11.81
C ILE A 282 -6.44 15.34 -13.22
N SER A 283 -5.56 14.85 -14.05
CA SER A 283 -5.83 14.35 -15.41
C SER A 283 -4.96 13.13 -15.68
N VAL A 284 -5.46 12.18 -16.46
CA VAL A 284 -4.58 11.16 -17.05
C VAL A 284 -3.56 11.88 -17.92
N THR A 285 -2.30 11.43 -17.90
CA THR A 285 -1.28 12.03 -18.75
C THR A 285 -1.51 11.65 -20.22
N GLN A 286 -1.14 12.57 -21.14
CA GLN A 286 -1.19 12.25 -22.57
C GLN A 286 -0.19 11.14 -22.89
N GLU A 287 0.96 11.14 -22.26
CA GLU A 287 2.03 10.15 -22.44
C GLU A 287 1.57 8.72 -22.09
N PHE A 288 0.73 8.57 -21.07
CA PHE A 288 0.16 7.26 -20.73
C PHE A 288 -0.92 6.84 -21.74
N ILE A 289 -1.74 7.77 -22.20
CA ILE A 289 -2.73 7.51 -23.25
C ILE A 289 -2.00 7.09 -24.54
N ASP A 290 -0.98 7.83 -24.98
CA ASP A 290 -0.21 7.52 -26.19
C ASP A 290 0.48 6.15 -26.14
N LEU A 291 0.85 5.68 -24.94
CA LEU A 291 1.37 4.33 -24.75
C LEU A 291 0.35 3.24 -25.08
N LEU A 292 -0.95 3.51 -24.91
CA LEU A 292 -2.03 2.55 -25.03
C LEU A 292 -2.86 2.69 -26.32
N GLU A 293 -2.95 3.90 -26.88
CA GLU A 293 -3.59 4.13 -28.20
C GLU A 293 -2.76 3.49 -29.32
N ASP A 294 -3.43 2.92 -30.31
CA ASP A 294 -2.83 2.26 -31.48
C ASP A 294 -1.74 1.20 -31.11
N ARG A 295 -1.77 0.68 -29.86
CA ARG A 295 -0.72 -0.20 -29.35
C ARG A 295 -0.63 -1.54 -30.08
N VAL A 296 -1.76 -2.10 -30.50
CA VAL A 296 -1.81 -3.36 -31.25
C VAL A 296 -1.46 -3.08 -32.72
N GLU A 297 -2.19 -2.17 -33.31
CA GLU A 297 -1.97 -1.64 -34.68
C GLU A 297 -2.74 -0.32 -34.80
N VAL A 298 -2.50 0.43 -35.87
CA VAL A 298 -3.20 1.68 -36.13
C VAL A 298 -4.73 1.46 -36.11
N GLY A 299 -5.43 2.14 -35.21
CA GLY A 299 -6.85 2.01 -34.96
C GLY A 299 -7.24 0.86 -34.01
N THR A 300 -6.25 0.22 -33.36
CA THR A 300 -6.51 -0.86 -32.37
C THR A 300 -5.70 -0.62 -31.10
N ASP A 301 -6.39 -0.15 -30.08
CA ASP A 301 -5.81 0.23 -28.78
C ASP A 301 -5.48 -1.00 -27.91
N ASP A 302 -4.70 -0.76 -26.84
CA ASP A 302 -4.62 -1.68 -25.72
C ASP A 302 -6.03 -1.88 -25.12
N PRO A 303 -6.50 -3.11 -24.95
CA PRO A 303 -7.87 -3.38 -24.49
C PRO A 303 -8.15 -2.85 -23.08
N ARG A 304 -7.13 -2.49 -22.30
CA ARG A 304 -7.29 -1.90 -20.96
C ARG A 304 -7.57 -0.39 -21.02
N LEU A 305 -7.30 0.29 -22.15
CA LEU A 305 -7.41 1.75 -22.26
C LEU A 305 -8.84 2.23 -21.91
N GLU A 306 -9.88 1.62 -22.46
CA GLU A 306 -11.28 2.02 -22.21
C GLU A 306 -11.73 1.83 -20.76
N PHE A 307 -11.03 0.98 -19.99
CA PHE A 307 -11.27 0.78 -18.57
C PHE A 307 -10.48 1.77 -17.69
N TYR A 308 -9.31 2.15 -18.13
CA TYR A 308 -8.43 3.08 -17.39
C TYR A 308 -8.82 4.54 -17.65
N VAL A 309 -9.30 4.85 -18.85
CA VAL A 309 -9.58 6.22 -19.30
C VAL A 309 -10.94 6.28 -19.97
N SER A 310 -11.81 7.18 -19.52
CA SER A 310 -13.08 7.46 -20.19
C SER A 310 -12.88 8.47 -21.33
N ARG A 311 -13.50 8.22 -22.48
CA ARG A 311 -13.48 9.17 -23.58
C ARG A 311 -14.12 10.50 -23.19
N ASN A 312 -13.64 11.59 -23.76
CA ASN A 312 -14.21 12.92 -23.58
C ASN A 312 -15.56 13.08 -24.30
N SER A 313 -16.16 14.27 -24.25
CA SER A 313 -17.47 14.52 -24.88
C SER A 313 -17.46 14.43 -26.40
N ASN A 314 -16.29 14.44 -27.05
CA ASN A 314 -16.15 14.24 -28.48
C ASN A 314 -15.95 12.77 -28.87
N GLY A 315 -15.83 11.88 -27.90
CA GLY A 315 -15.53 10.47 -28.13
C GLY A 315 -14.06 10.15 -28.30
N GLU A 316 -13.16 11.04 -27.87
CA GLU A 316 -11.70 10.95 -28.04
C GLU A 316 -11.03 10.67 -26.69
N TYR A 317 -9.82 10.09 -26.70
CA TYR A 317 -8.92 10.07 -25.56
C TYR A 317 -8.00 11.30 -25.61
N VAL A 318 -8.12 12.17 -24.62
CA VAL A 318 -7.36 13.43 -24.54
C VAL A 318 -6.82 13.59 -23.12
N GLY A 319 -5.54 13.44 -22.93
CA GLY A 319 -4.84 13.62 -21.67
C GLY A 319 -4.35 15.06 -21.46
N THR A 320 -3.65 15.26 -20.37
CA THR A 320 -2.90 16.48 -20.10
C THR A 320 -1.41 16.11 -20.13
N PRO A 321 -0.54 16.83 -20.84
CA PRO A 321 0.90 16.59 -20.77
C PRO A 321 1.41 16.64 -19.32
N ASN A 322 2.38 15.80 -18.98
CA ASN A 322 2.91 15.75 -17.61
C ASN A 322 3.41 17.12 -17.14
N GLY A 323 2.97 17.57 -15.95
CA GLY A 323 3.26 18.91 -15.43
C GLY A 323 2.53 20.05 -16.14
N GLY A 324 1.60 19.72 -17.05
CA GLY A 324 0.82 20.70 -17.80
C GLY A 324 -0.37 21.24 -17.00
N THR A 325 -0.93 22.34 -17.48
CA THR A 325 -2.19 22.89 -16.97
C THR A 325 -3.38 22.17 -17.61
N THR A 326 -4.55 22.31 -16.99
CA THR A 326 -5.79 21.67 -17.46
C THR A 326 -6.04 21.89 -18.96
N VAL A 327 -6.22 20.79 -19.69
CA VAL A 327 -6.67 20.79 -21.10
C VAL A 327 -8.21 20.83 -21.11
N THR A 328 -8.77 21.67 -21.98
CA THR A 328 -10.22 21.73 -22.17
C THR A 328 -10.75 20.44 -22.77
N ASN A 329 -11.89 19.96 -22.26
CA ASN A 329 -12.54 18.72 -22.75
C ASN A 329 -11.62 17.49 -22.69
N ARG A 330 -10.82 17.38 -21.61
CA ARG A 330 -9.97 16.20 -21.38
C ARG A 330 -10.77 14.98 -20.98
N SER A 331 -10.18 13.82 -21.16
CA SER A 331 -10.61 12.54 -20.60
C SER A 331 -10.46 12.51 -19.07
N VAL A 332 -11.26 11.68 -18.43
CA VAL A 332 -11.19 11.43 -16.97
C VAL A 332 -10.81 9.98 -16.71
N LEU A 333 -10.47 9.66 -15.47
CA LEU A 333 -10.22 8.29 -15.05
C LEU A 333 -11.44 7.40 -15.35
N GLY A 334 -11.17 6.23 -15.89
CA GLY A 334 -12.16 5.28 -16.35
C GLY A 334 -12.77 4.42 -15.24
N PRO A 335 -13.71 3.53 -15.60
CA PRO A 335 -14.51 2.75 -14.65
C PRO A 335 -13.68 1.80 -13.79
N TYR A 336 -12.45 1.49 -14.14
CA TYR A 336 -11.55 0.65 -13.34
C TYR A 336 -11.33 1.19 -11.91
N VAL A 337 -11.32 2.51 -11.74
CA VAL A 337 -11.22 3.18 -10.43
C VAL A 337 -12.34 4.16 -10.16
N ASN A 338 -12.99 4.69 -11.20
CA ASN A 338 -14.10 5.64 -11.09
C ASN A 338 -15.45 4.92 -11.00
N SER A 339 -15.55 3.99 -10.06
CA SER A 339 -16.75 3.23 -9.74
C SER A 339 -16.81 3.02 -8.22
N ALA A 340 -18.00 3.15 -7.65
CA ALA A 340 -18.22 2.93 -6.22
C ALA A 340 -17.81 1.53 -5.74
N GLN A 341 -17.84 0.55 -6.63
CA GLN A 341 -17.47 -0.83 -6.34
C GLN A 341 -16.05 -1.18 -6.79
N ALA A 342 -15.28 -0.22 -7.31
CA ALA A 342 -13.89 -0.46 -7.70
C ALA A 342 -13.08 -0.95 -6.49
N PRO A 343 -12.44 -2.12 -6.57
CA PRO A 343 -11.64 -2.62 -5.46
C PRO A 343 -10.32 -1.87 -5.36
N THR A 344 -9.76 -1.78 -4.17
CA THR A 344 -8.33 -1.48 -4.02
C THR A 344 -7.56 -2.78 -4.11
N ASN A 345 -6.76 -2.92 -5.16
CA ASN A 345 -5.85 -4.05 -5.32
C ASN A 345 -4.64 -3.86 -4.39
N ILE A 346 -4.31 -4.86 -3.60
CA ILE A 346 -3.19 -4.85 -2.66
C ILE A 346 -2.00 -5.60 -3.24
N ILE A 347 -2.25 -6.80 -3.78
CA ILE A 347 -1.31 -7.55 -4.62
C ILE A 347 -2.10 -8.48 -5.54
N THR A 348 -1.74 -8.50 -6.83
CA THR A 348 -2.50 -9.21 -7.86
C THR A 348 -1.78 -10.46 -8.36
N HIS A 349 -2.52 -11.37 -9.00
CA HIS A 349 -1.94 -12.53 -9.66
C HIS A 349 -1.02 -12.12 -10.82
N ALA A 350 -1.45 -11.13 -11.61
CA ALA A 350 -0.64 -10.59 -12.70
C ALA A 350 0.71 -10.07 -12.20
N GLU A 351 0.72 -9.31 -11.10
CA GLU A 351 1.95 -8.81 -10.48
C GLU A 351 2.89 -9.94 -10.06
N VAL A 352 2.37 -10.97 -9.38
CA VAL A 352 3.17 -12.13 -8.97
C VAL A 352 3.80 -12.82 -10.19
N LYS A 353 3.07 -12.94 -11.29
CA LYS A 353 3.58 -13.51 -12.54
C LYS A 353 4.66 -12.63 -13.20
N PHE A 354 4.54 -11.30 -13.13
CA PHE A 354 5.61 -10.40 -13.56
C PHE A 354 6.86 -10.51 -12.67
N ILE A 355 6.70 -10.67 -11.37
CA ILE A 355 7.83 -10.92 -10.45
C ILE A 355 8.51 -12.25 -10.81
N GLU A 356 7.74 -13.31 -11.10
CA GLU A 356 8.25 -14.60 -11.53
C GLU A 356 9.03 -14.49 -12.85
N ALA A 357 8.50 -13.74 -13.81
CA ALA A 357 9.16 -13.47 -15.09
C ALA A 357 10.48 -12.73 -14.90
N GLU A 358 10.50 -11.66 -14.10
CA GLU A 358 11.70 -10.88 -13.80
C GLU A 358 12.76 -11.73 -13.09
N ALA A 359 12.38 -12.49 -12.07
CA ALA A 359 13.29 -13.34 -11.31
C ALA A 359 13.91 -14.44 -12.19
N ASN A 360 13.11 -15.12 -13.02
CA ASN A 360 13.60 -16.10 -14.00
C ASN A 360 14.54 -15.45 -15.01
N PHE A 361 14.20 -14.25 -15.51
CA PHE A 361 15.05 -13.50 -16.45
C PHE A 361 16.43 -13.19 -15.82
N ARG A 362 16.46 -12.68 -14.59
CA ARG A 362 17.71 -12.35 -13.87
C ARG A 362 18.59 -13.57 -13.62
N LEU A 363 18.01 -14.76 -13.53
CA LEU A 363 18.73 -16.04 -13.41
C LEU A 363 19.09 -16.67 -14.75
N GLY A 364 18.80 -16.02 -15.88
CA GLY A 364 19.06 -16.55 -17.22
C GLY A 364 18.14 -17.69 -17.65
N GLN A 365 17.01 -17.88 -16.94
CA GLN A 365 16.00 -18.91 -17.21
C GLN A 365 14.96 -18.37 -18.21
N PHE A 366 15.37 -18.05 -19.43
CA PHE A 366 14.57 -17.27 -20.36
C PHE A 366 13.28 -17.96 -20.82
N ASP A 367 13.23 -19.29 -20.95
CA ASP A 367 12.00 -20.01 -21.29
C ASP A 367 10.95 -19.92 -20.17
N ALA A 368 11.39 -20.01 -18.91
CA ALA A 368 10.52 -19.81 -17.74
C ALA A 368 10.08 -18.36 -17.63
N ALA A 369 10.99 -17.40 -17.88
CA ALA A 369 10.67 -15.98 -17.91
C ALA A 369 9.60 -15.65 -18.96
N ALA A 370 9.73 -16.20 -20.19
CA ALA A 370 8.74 -16.05 -21.25
C ALA A 370 7.37 -16.60 -20.85
N THR A 371 7.34 -17.80 -20.27
CA THR A 371 6.11 -18.43 -19.81
C THR A 371 5.39 -17.56 -18.76
N SER A 372 6.11 -17.16 -17.72
CA SER A 372 5.55 -16.34 -16.64
C SER A 372 5.14 -14.95 -17.13
N PHE A 373 5.88 -14.34 -18.04
CA PHE A 373 5.53 -13.08 -18.68
C PHE A 373 4.22 -13.18 -19.49
N ASN A 374 4.09 -14.19 -20.34
CA ASN A 374 2.87 -14.42 -21.12
C ASN A 374 1.65 -14.63 -20.21
N ASP A 375 1.80 -15.37 -19.12
CA ASP A 375 0.76 -15.57 -18.12
C ASP A 375 0.40 -14.26 -17.41
N ALA A 376 1.40 -13.42 -17.08
CA ALA A 376 1.20 -12.13 -16.45
C ALA A 376 0.36 -11.17 -17.31
N VAL A 377 0.70 -11.06 -18.60
CA VAL A 377 -0.04 -10.22 -19.56
C VAL A 377 -1.48 -10.70 -19.68
N LYS A 378 -1.71 -12.00 -19.86
CA LYS A 378 -3.06 -12.59 -19.92
C LYS A 378 -3.87 -12.35 -18.64
N ALA A 379 -3.23 -12.53 -17.48
CA ALA A 379 -3.85 -12.27 -16.19
C ALA A 379 -4.26 -10.81 -16.03
N SER A 380 -3.40 -9.87 -16.46
CA SER A 380 -3.69 -8.41 -16.43
C SER A 380 -4.88 -8.06 -17.33
N ILE A 381 -4.90 -8.55 -18.57
CA ILE A 381 -6.02 -8.32 -19.50
C ILE A 381 -7.31 -8.84 -18.89
N LEU A 382 -7.33 -10.09 -18.43
CA LEU A 382 -8.51 -10.70 -17.81
C LEU A 382 -8.98 -9.95 -16.56
N GLN A 383 -8.04 -9.46 -15.73
CA GLN A 383 -8.35 -8.71 -14.52
C GLN A 383 -9.07 -7.39 -14.82
N VAL A 384 -8.58 -6.66 -15.82
CA VAL A 384 -9.07 -5.31 -16.14
C VAL A 384 -10.33 -5.35 -16.97
N THR A 385 -10.36 -6.20 -18.01
CA THR A 385 -11.44 -6.22 -19.01
C THR A 385 -12.51 -7.27 -18.72
N GLY A 386 -12.23 -8.23 -17.86
CA GLY A 386 -13.10 -9.37 -17.57
C GLY A 386 -13.10 -10.46 -18.65
N ALA A 387 -12.30 -10.31 -19.72
CA ALA A 387 -12.24 -11.26 -20.84
C ALA A 387 -10.81 -11.37 -21.41
N ALA A 388 -10.51 -12.49 -22.04
CA ALA A 388 -9.29 -12.66 -22.83
C ALA A 388 -9.36 -11.83 -24.13
N ASN A 389 -8.21 -11.34 -24.60
CA ASN A 389 -8.11 -10.62 -25.87
C ASN A 389 -7.07 -11.29 -26.79
N ALA A 390 -7.55 -12.13 -27.71
CA ALA A 390 -6.70 -12.95 -28.57
C ALA A 390 -5.73 -12.15 -29.44
N SER A 391 -6.12 -10.96 -29.92
CA SER A 391 -5.27 -10.11 -30.76
C SER A 391 -4.11 -9.54 -29.94
N TYR A 392 -4.41 -9.02 -28.76
CA TYR A 392 -3.39 -8.52 -27.84
C TYR A 392 -2.46 -9.63 -27.36
N GLU A 393 -3.02 -10.77 -26.95
CA GLU A 393 -2.26 -11.90 -26.46
C GLU A 393 -1.32 -12.48 -27.54
N ALA A 394 -1.74 -12.53 -28.78
CA ALA A 394 -0.90 -13.01 -29.89
C ALA A 394 0.31 -12.12 -30.13
N GLN A 395 0.22 -10.83 -29.83
CA GLN A 395 1.31 -9.87 -30.04
C GLN A 395 2.17 -9.68 -28.78
N PHE A 396 1.56 -9.56 -27.59
CA PHE A 396 2.22 -9.18 -26.34
C PHE A 396 2.34 -10.29 -25.30
N ALA A 397 1.72 -11.45 -25.52
CA ALA A 397 1.77 -12.60 -24.61
C ALA A 397 2.15 -13.89 -25.35
N SER A 398 3.08 -13.80 -26.30
CA SER A 398 3.59 -14.91 -27.12
C SER A 398 5.11 -14.99 -27.12
N GLU A 399 5.77 -14.44 -26.11
CA GLU A 399 7.22 -14.47 -25.97
C GLU A 399 7.72 -15.91 -25.81
N THR A 400 8.94 -16.13 -26.30
CA THR A 400 9.71 -17.38 -26.17
C THR A 400 11.01 -17.09 -25.43
N GLY A 401 11.72 -18.11 -24.99
CA GLY A 401 13.03 -17.91 -24.36
C GLY A 401 14.01 -17.15 -25.26
N THR A 402 13.94 -17.34 -26.58
CA THR A 402 14.78 -16.62 -27.54
C THR A 402 14.41 -15.14 -27.62
N THR A 403 13.12 -14.81 -27.67
CA THR A 403 12.66 -13.41 -27.78
C THR A 403 12.81 -12.65 -26.46
N MET A 404 12.74 -13.34 -25.32
CA MET A 404 12.99 -12.75 -23.99
C MET A 404 14.46 -12.37 -23.76
N GLN A 405 15.41 -12.98 -24.45
CA GLN A 405 16.83 -12.57 -24.36
C GLN A 405 17.07 -11.17 -24.96
N VAL A 406 16.15 -10.70 -25.79
CA VAL A 406 16.22 -9.36 -26.41
C VAL A 406 15.20 -8.47 -25.69
N ASP A 407 15.69 -7.47 -24.99
CA ASP A 407 14.89 -6.44 -24.29
C ASP A 407 13.87 -7.02 -23.28
N GLY A 408 14.13 -8.21 -22.72
CA GLY A 408 13.17 -8.91 -21.85
C GLY A 408 12.82 -8.13 -20.59
N LEU A 409 13.77 -7.45 -19.94
CA LEU A 409 13.45 -6.57 -18.79
C LEU A 409 12.62 -5.36 -19.21
N GLU A 410 12.88 -4.76 -20.37
CA GLU A 410 12.08 -3.66 -20.88
C GLU A 410 10.63 -4.09 -21.12
N LYS A 411 10.44 -5.27 -21.75
CA LYS A 411 9.11 -5.86 -21.94
C LYS A 411 8.40 -6.11 -20.62
N ILE A 412 9.09 -6.74 -19.65
CA ILE A 412 8.53 -7.04 -18.33
C ILE A 412 8.11 -5.75 -17.60
N PHE A 413 9.00 -4.77 -17.50
CA PHE A 413 8.69 -3.53 -16.79
C PHE A 413 7.62 -2.71 -17.51
N THR A 414 7.59 -2.67 -18.84
CA THR A 414 6.57 -1.94 -19.60
C THR A 414 5.19 -2.55 -19.42
N GLU A 415 5.04 -3.88 -19.57
CA GLU A 415 3.75 -4.53 -19.39
C GLU A 415 3.32 -4.52 -17.91
N LYS A 416 4.27 -4.67 -16.98
CA LYS A 416 3.97 -4.54 -15.54
C LYS A 416 3.52 -3.11 -15.21
N TYR A 417 4.15 -2.08 -15.77
CA TYR A 417 3.73 -0.69 -15.61
C TYR A 417 2.27 -0.50 -16.04
N ILE A 418 1.87 -1.00 -17.21
CA ILE A 418 0.48 -0.91 -17.66
C ILE A 418 -0.47 -1.68 -16.73
N ALA A 419 -0.08 -2.87 -16.29
CA ALA A 419 -0.88 -3.70 -15.37
C ALA A 419 -1.08 -3.09 -13.99
N MET A 420 -0.09 -2.33 -13.50
CA MET A 420 -0.06 -1.71 -12.18
C MET A 420 -0.66 -0.30 -12.15
N PHE A 421 -1.51 0.05 -13.13
CA PHE A 421 -2.15 1.36 -13.23
C PHE A 421 -2.74 1.83 -11.89
N LEU A 422 -2.33 3.02 -11.46
CA LEU A 422 -2.71 3.68 -10.20
C LEU A 422 -2.42 2.87 -8.91
N GLN A 423 -1.46 1.95 -8.95
CA GLN A 423 -0.99 1.25 -7.75
C GLN A 423 0.33 1.85 -7.25
N THR A 424 0.46 1.98 -5.93
CA THR A 424 1.66 2.53 -5.26
C THR A 424 2.93 1.76 -5.65
N GLU A 425 2.81 0.45 -5.85
CA GLU A 425 3.90 -0.45 -6.22
C GLU A 425 4.56 -0.09 -7.56
N ALA A 426 3.81 0.48 -8.51
CA ALA A 426 4.36 0.89 -9.81
C ALA A 426 5.56 1.84 -9.67
N TRP A 427 5.58 2.68 -8.61
CA TRP A 427 6.70 3.57 -8.36
C TRP A 427 7.94 2.84 -7.82
N ALA A 428 7.75 1.80 -6.99
CA ALA A 428 8.85 0.95 -6.55
C ALA A 428 9.47 0.22 -7.75
N ASP A 429 8.66 -0.37 -8.61
CA ASP A 429 9.11 -1.05 -9.83
C ASP A 429 9.86 -0.11 -10.78
N TRP A 430 9.32 1.09 -11.00
CA TRP A 430 9.96 2.08 -11.85
C TRP A 430 11.34 2.50 -11.30
N ARG A 431 11.45 2.77 -9.98
CA ARG A 431 12.74 3.08 -9.33
C ARG A 431 13.73 1.93 -9.44
N ARG A 432 13.28 0.68 -9.31
CA ARG A 432 14.12 -0.51 -9.44
C ARG A 432 14.65 -0.73 -10.87
N SER A 433 13.91 -0.30 -11.89
CA SER A 433 14.35 -0.42 -13.28
C SER A 433 15.48 0.55 -13.64
N ILE A 434 15.71 1.60 -12.85
CA ILE A 434 16.85 2.51 -13.03
C ILE A 434 18.15 1.76 -12.66
N PRO A 435 19.20 1.80 -13.50
CA PRO A 435 20.46 1.16 -13.16
C PRO A 435 21.08 1.67 -11.86
N ALA A 436 21.71 0.78 -11.08
CA ALA A 436 22.41 1.17 -9.86
C ALA A 436 23.51 2.19 -10.17
N GLY A 437 23.62 3.22 -9.32
CA GLY A 437 24.61 4.31 -9.50
C GLY A 437 24.30 5.29 -10.63
N ALA A 438 23.17 5.16 -11.32
CA ALA A 438 22.78 6.11 -12.37
C ALA A 438 22.51 7.52 -11.80
N PRO A 439 22.73 8.60 -12.58
CA PRO A 439 22.37 9.96 -12.19
C PRO A 439 20.92 10.08 -11.75
N ALA A 440 20.62 11.03 -10.88
CA ALA A 440 19.27 11.26 -10.36
C ALA A 440 18.24 11.67 -11.43
N THR A 441 18.72 12.16 -12.58
CA THR A 441 17.92 12.50 -13.76
C THR A 441 17.65 11.32 -14.69
N THR A 442 18.20 10.13 -14.39
CA THR A 442 17.96 8.93 -15.21
C THR A 442 16.56 8.40 -14.99
N SER A 443 15.84 8.18 -16.08
CA SER A 443 14.52 7.56 -16.07
C SER A 443 14.61 6.05 -15.87
N GLY A 444 13.53 5.48 -15.31
CA GLY A 444 13.27 4.04 -15.31
C GLY A 444 12.57 3.57 -16.59
N ILE A 445 11.92 2.40 -16.49
CA ILE A 445 11.13 1.82 -17.57
C ILE A 445 9.64 1.84 -17.16
N PRO A 446 8.74 2.41 -17.98
CA PRO A 446 9.03 3.11 -19.26
C PRO A 446 9.87 4.37 -19.06
N ASN A 447 10.46 4.84 -20.17
CA ASN A 447 11.24 6.09 -20.17
C ASN A 447 10.32 7.29 -20.01
N LEU A 448 10.32 7.90 -18.83
CA LEU A 448 9.51 9.06 -18.48
C LEU A 448 10.38 10.33 -18.54
N LEU A 449 9.75 11.45 -18.91
CA LEU A 449 10.41 12.75 -18.88
C LEU A 449 9.97 13.54 -17.64
N PRO A 450 10.90 14.24 -16.96
CA PRO A 450 10.52 15.10 -15.83
C PRO A 450 9.50 16.15 -16.24
N ALA A 451 8.61 16.52 -15.33
CA ALA A 451 7.65 17.59 -15.58
C ALA A 451 8.39 18.91 -15.90
N PRO A 452 7.99 19.66 -16.93
CA PRO A 452 8.61 20.96 -17.23
C PRO A 452 8.53 21.93 -16.05
N GLY A 453 9.65 22.57 -15.71
CA GLY A 453 9.72 23.52 -14.60
C GLY A 453 9.55 22.90 -13.22
N ASN A 454 9.89 21.63 -13.07
CA ASN A 454 9.87 20.93 -11.78
C ASN A 454 10.87 21.54 -10.77
N SER A 455 10.67 21.24 -9.48
CA SER A 455 11.44 21.84 -8.38
C SER A 455 12.74 21.12 -8.04
N THR A 456 13.17 20.13 -8.83
CA THR A 456 14.31 19.26 -8.54
C THR A 456 15.39 19.25 -9.64
N ASP A 457 15.37 20.24 -10.55
CA ASP A 457 16.31 20.32 -11.67
C ASP A 457 16.37 19.02 -12.49
N ASP A 458 15.20 18.52 -12.87
CA ASP A 458 14.97 17.29 -13.64
C ASP A 458 15.37 15.97 -12.93
N ALA A 459 15.74 16.02 -11.66
CA ALA A 459 15.92 14.82 -10.87
C ALA A 459 14.58 14.24 -10.41
N PHE A 460 14.43 12.93 -10.50
CA PHE A 460 13.18 12.25 -10.10
C PHE A 460 13.10 12.02 -8.59
N PRO A 461 11.92 12.22 -7.96
CA PRO A 461 11.68 11.87 -6.56
C PRO A 461 11.98 10.38 -6.29
N ARG A 462 12.63 10.13 -5.15
CA ARG A 462 13.05 8.77 -4.76
C ARG A 462 12.38 8.28 -3.47
N ARG A 463 11.80 9.18 -2.67
CA ARG A 463 11.10 8.88 -1.42
C ARG A 463 10.12 9.99 -1.06
N PHE A 464 9.28 9.73 -0.07
CA PHE A 464 8.45 10.73 0.58
C PHE A 464 9.23 11.48 1.67
N LEU A 465 8.77 12.68 2.01
CA LEU A 465 9.31 13.47 3.11
C LEU A 465 8.63 13.09 4.43
N TYR A 466 9.37 13.15 5.53
CA TYR A 466 8.78 12.95 6.86
C TYR A 466 7.82 14.10 7.19
N PRO A 467 6.67 13.79 7.83
CA PRO A 467 5.64 14.78 8.10
C PRO A 467 6.00 15.75 9.24
N PRO A 468 5.29 16.88 9.37
CA PRO A 468 5.50 17.85 10.46
C PRO A 468 5.41 17.23 11.85
N SER A 469 4.57 16.21 12.07
CA SER A 469 4.49 15.53 13.38
C SER A 469 5.83 14.98 13.84
N GLU A 470 6.61 14.41 12.92
CA GLU A 470 7.96 13.93 13.22
C GLU A 470 8.93 15.11 13.40
N LEU A 471 8.91 16.07 12.48
CA LEU A 471 9.78 17.25 12.52
C LEU A 471 9.62 18.04 13.83
N ASP A 472 8.41 18.13 14.37
CA ASP A 472 8.09 18.91 15.57
C ASP A 472 8.32 18.11 16.86
N ASN A 473 8.02 16.79 16.87
CA ASN A 473 7.98 16.00 18.10
C ASN A 473 9.15 15.01 18.25
N ASN A 474 9.83 14.65 17.15
CA ASN A 474 10.88 13.63 17.13
C ASN A 474 12.15 14.07 16.36
N SER A 475 12.35 15.37 16.21
CA SER A 475 13.38 15.96 15.33
C SER A 475 14.80 15.48 15.62
N ALA A 476 15.12 15.09 16.85
CA ALA A 476 16.45 14.62 17.24
C ALA A 476 16.79 13.23 16.64
N ASN A 477 15.80 12.45 16.28
CA ASN A 477 15.97 11.08 15.78
C ASN A 477 15.75 10.96 14.26
N ILE A 478 15.24 12.00 13.59
CA ILE A 478 14.98 11.97 12.15
C ILE A 478 16.31 11.93 11.38
N PRO A 479 16.49 10.96 10.47
CA PRO A 479 17.65 10.96 9.57
C PRO A 479 17.64 12.19 8.65
N GLU A 480 18.80 12.78 8.40
CA GLU A 480 18.91 13.82 7.37
C GLU A 480 18.52 13.25 6.01
N THR A 481 17.55 13.86 5.36
CA THR A 481 17.04 13.34 4.12
C THR A 481 16.44 14.42 3.22
N SER A 482 16.25 14.08 1.96
CA SER A 482 15.60 14.90 0.94
C SER A 482 14.70 14.06 0.06
N LEU A 483 13.90 14.73 -0.76
CA LEU A 483 13.07 14.09 -1.79
C LEU A 483 13.85 13.17 -2.74
N LEU A 484 15.11 13.50 -2.98
CA LEU A 484 16.00 12.78 -3.89
C LEU A 484 16.85 11.70 -3.21
N ALA A 485 16.78 11.61 -1.87
CA ALA A 485 17.50 10.58 -1.13
C ALA A 485 16.89 9.20 -1.43
N LYS A 486 17.74 8.26 -1.76
CA LYS A 486 17.34 6.89 -2.10
C LYS A 486 16.97 6.12 -0.82
N VAL A 487 16.00 5.23 -0.92
CA VAL A 487 15.78 4.20 0.09
C VAL A 487 16.84 3.11 -0.04
N PHE A 488 17.04 2.28 0.99
CA PHE A 488 18.20 1.37 1.09
C PHE A 488 18.38 0.41 -0.09
N TRP A 489 17.31 0.00 -0.75
CA TRP A 489 17.35 -0.92 -1.91
C TRP A 489 17.45 -0.18 -3.26
N ASP A 490 17.29 1.12 -3.30
CA ASP A 490 17.30 1.92 -4.52
C ASP A 490 18.70 2.49 -4.78
N LEU A 491 19.65 1.65 -5.12
CA LEU A 491 21.09 1.95 -5.26
C LEU A 491 21.43 2.84 -6.47
#